data_1b259561ef1887ebc634bbdb8d14230f
#
_entry.id   1b259561ef1887ebc634bbdb8d14230f
#
_cell.length_a   1.000
_cell.length_b   1.000
_cell.length_c   1.000
_cell.angle_alpha   90.00
_cell.angle_beta   90.00
_cell.angle_gamma   90.00
#
_symmetry.space_group_name_H-M   'P 1'
#
loop_
_entity.id
_entity.type
_entity.pdbx_description
1 polymer ?
#
loop_
_entity_poly.entity_id
_entity_poly.type
_entity_poly.pdbx_seq_one_letter_code
_entity_poly.pdbx_strand_id
1 'polypeptide(L)'
;KTQNKIARVIKELGYVPNAQAQTLTGKHTHVIAIIILDNTNKWAGLVLNGMEQVMLPAGYQTVVCTSNFNPETELMYVDKMLSLGVDGFIIQPTANFKAVHDRIKRAGKPVVFFDAAIYSPGTSWIKTNLYDGVYNATQALLDAGYEDFFSIAANMTEMRTRMERFQGYAEALAANGQLYKAIPIDHNKPSINELTEYFKFKFNPAKRTLVFVQNQWALPRVYKALQPMAHLLPQQIGLLGLNC
;
A
#
# COMPACT_ATOMS: atom_id res chain seq x y z
N LYS A 1 -50.26 5.14 -6.59
CA LYS A 1 -50.85 5.53 -5.28
C LYS A 1 -50.34 4.63 -4.13
N THR A 2 -50.28 3.29 -4.28
CA THR A 2 -49.91 2.35 -3.22
C THR A 2 -48.45 2.47 -2.82
N GLN A 3 -47.50 2.62 -3.78
CA GLN A 3 -46.08 2.77 -3.51
C GLN A 3 -45.75 4.02 -2.65
N ASN A 4 -46.42 5.15 -2.94
CA ASN A 4 -46.20 6.40 -2.18
C ASN A 4 -46.75 6.27 -0.73
N LYS A 5 -47.82 5.52 -0.54
CA LYS A 5 -48.34 5.23 0.79
C LYS A 5 -47.39 4.35 1.59
N ILE A 6 -46.82 3.31 0.96
CA ILE A 6 -45.83 2.42 1.57
C ILE A 6 -44.55 3.19 1.93
N ALA A 7 -44.02 4.01 1.02
CA ALA A 7 -42.84 4.82 1.26
C ALA A 7 -43.02 5.81 2.43
N ARG A 8 -44.24 6.40 2.58
CA ARG A 8 -44.56 7.29 3.69
C ARG A 8 -44.59 6.52 5.01
N VAL A 9 -45.23 5.36 5.06
CA VAL A 9 -45.32 4.53 6.27
C VAL A 9 -43.95 4.00 6.69
N ILE A 10 -43.08 3.61 5.73
CA ILE A 10 -41.70 3.21 5.99
C ILE A 10 -40.96 4.35 6.69
N LYS A 11 -41.10 5.60 6.18
CA LYS A 11 -40.47 6.77 6.76
C LYS A 11 -41.02 7.14 8.15
N GLU A 12 -42.35 7.07 8.32
CA GLU A 12 -43.03 7.33 9.61
C GLU A 12 -42.65 6.34 10.70
N LEU A 13 -42.48 5.06 10.34
CA LEU A 13 -42.09 3.99 11.27
C LEU A 13 -40.61 3.87 11.52
N GLY A 14 -39.76 4.63 10.78
CA GLY A 14 -38.31 4.48 10.84
C GLY A 14 -37.85 3.07 10.42
N TYR A 15 -38.61 2.38 9.60
CA TYR A 15 -38.29 1.02 9.18
C TYR A 15 -37.08 1.03 8.26
N VAL A 16 -36.01 0.35 8.69
CA VAL A 16 -34.81 0.11 7.87
C VAL A 16 -34.94 -1.30 7.27
N PRO A 17 -35.02 -1.43 5.94
CA PRO A 17 -35.09 -2.76 5.30
C PRO A 17 -33.84 -3.59 5.68
N ASN A 18 -34.10 -4.86 6.06
CA ASN A 18 -33.00 -5.77 6.35
C ASN A 18 -32.27 -6.15 5.04
N ALA A 19 -30.98 -5.79 4.94
CA ALA A 19 -30.14 -6.08 3.78
C ALA A 19 -30.07 -7.60 3.49
N GLN A 20 -30.08 -8.46 4.51
CA GLN A 20 -30.09 -9.92 4.35
C GLN A 20 -31.40 -10.40 3.73
N ALA A 21 -32.54 -9.80 4.08
CA ALA A 21 -33.81 -10.13 3.45
C ALA A 21 -33.86 -9.67 1.97
N GLN A 22 -33.18 -8.62 1.62
CA GLN A 22 -33.08 -8.14 0.23
C GLN A 22 -32.21 -9.07 -0.63
N THR A 23 -31.12 -9.63 -0.09
CA THR A 23 -30.27 -10.61 -0.80
C THR A 23 -31.01 -11.91 -1.12
N LEU A 24 -31.93 -12.35 -0.25
CA LEU A 24 -32.77 -13.52 -0.53
C LEU A 24 -33.70 -13.34 -1.75
N THR A 25 -33.99 -12.10 -2.14
CA THR A 25 -34.77 -11.75 -3.33
C THR A 25 -33.92 -11.49 -4.58
N GLY A 26 -32.62 -11.83 -4.56
CA GLY A 26 -31.69 -11.62 -5.68
C GLY A 26 -31.27 -10.15 -5.90
N LYS A 27 -31.50 -9.26 -4.94
CA LYS A 27 -31.10 -7.85 -5.02
C LYS A 27 -29.63 -7.66 -4.62
N HIS A 28 -28.98 -6.71 -5.26
CA HIS A 28 -27.64 -6.25 -4.85
C HIS A 28 -27.68 -5.64 -3.46
N THR A 29 -26.61 -5.89 -2.67
CA THR A 29 -26.44 -5.25 -1.36
C THR A 29 -25.90 -3.84 -1.46
N HIS A 30 -25.32 -3.49 -2.60
CA HIS A 30 -24.55 -2.27 -2.82
C HIS A 30 -23.40 -2.10 -1.80
N VAL A 31 -22.79 -3.22 -1.39
CA VAL A 31 -21.65 -3.26 -0.49
C VAL A 31 -20.45 -3.88 -1.19
N ILE A 32 -19.32 -3.19 -1.15
CA ILE A 32 -18.01 -3.69 -1.62
C ILE A 32 -17.12 -3.95 -0.41
N ALA A 33 -16.52 -5.13 -0.35
CA ALA A 33 -15.52 -5.45 0.65
C ALA A 33 -14.14 -4.97 0.18
N ILE A 34 -13.45 -4.21 1.02
CA ILE A 34 -12.06 -3.80 0.81
C ILE A 34 -11.21 -4.50 1.85
N ILE A 35 -10.25 -5.34 1.41
CA ILE A 35 -9.31 -6.01 2.31
C ILE A 35 -7.92 -5.45 2.07
N ILE A 36 -7.30 -4.88 3.11
CA ILE A 36 -5.97 -4.27 3.06
C ILE A 36 -4.99 -5.01 3.97
N LEU A 37 -3.70 -4.88 3.69
CA LEU A 37 -2.65 -5.51 4.49
C LEU A 37 -2.41 -4.78 5.81
N ASP A 38 -2.46 -3.44 5.79
CA ASP A 38 -2.12 -2.59 6.94
C ASP A 38 -2.87 -1.26 6.85
N ASN A 39 -3.51 -0.84 7.94
CA ASN A 39 -4.25 0.42 8.05
C ASN A 39 -3.49 1.50 8.85
N THR A 40 -2.26 1.24 9.28
CA THR A 40 -1.51 2.14 10.15
C THR A 40 -0.74 3.23 9.39
N ASN A 41 -0.66 3.11 8.06
CA ASN A 41 0.08 4.06 7.24
C ASN A 41 -0.85 5.05 6.48
N LYS A 42 -0.35 6.26 6.25
CA LYS A 42 -1.07 7.33 5.56
C LYS A 42 -1.49 6.94 4.13
N TRP A 43 -0.67 6.15 3.43
CA TRP A 43 -0.96 5.72 2.06
C TRP A 43 -2.26 4.90 2.00
N ALA A 44 -2.45 3.96 2.92
CA ALA A 44 -3.69 3.17 2.98
C ALA A 44 -4.92 4.08 3.14
N GLY A 45 -4.86 5.07 4.02
CA GLY A 45 -5.93 6.05 4.19
C GLY A 45 -6.24 6.86 2.91
N LEU A 46 -5.21 7.28 2.18
CA LEU A 46 -5.39 8.01 0.92
C LEU A 46 -6.02 7.13 -0.17
N VAL A 47 -5.60 5.88 -0.28
CA VAL A 47 -6.16 4.90 -1.23
C VAL A 47 -7.63 4.62 -0.90
N LEU A 48 -7.93 4.34 0.37
CA LEU A 48 -9.31 4.11 0.82
C LEU A 48 -10.21 5.32 0.54
N ASN A 49 -9.74 6.52 0.87
CA ASN A 49 -10.49 7.74 0.56
C ASN A 49 -10.74 7.90 -0.95
N GLY A 50 -9.75 7.61 -1.79
CA GLY A 50 -9.94 7.63 -3.24
C GLY A 50 -10.96 6.60 -3.74
N MET A 51 -11.00 5.41 -3.15
CA MET A 51 -12.01 4.39 -3.45
C MET A 51 -13.42 4.86 -3.05
N GLU A 52 -13.57 5.43 -1.85
CA GLU A 52 -14.85 5.94 -1.35
C GLU A 52 -15.40 7.09 -2.18
N GLN A 53 -14.55 7.99 -2.67
CA GLN A 53 -14.96 9.09 -3.56
C GLN A 53 -15.61 8.59 -4.86
N VAL A 54 -15.29 7.38 -5.30
CA VAL A 54 -15.89 6.76 -6.50
C VAL A 54 -17.10 5.90 -6.14
N MET A 55 -17.00 5.12 -5.07
CA MET A 55 -18.02 4.14 -4.69
C MET A 55 -19.29 4.80 -4.15
N LEU A 56 -19.13 5.80 -3.29
CA LEU A 56 -20.27 6.44 -2.63
C LEU A 56 -21.24 7.15 -3.63
N PRO A 57 -20.78 7.96 -4.59
CA PRO A 57 -21.66 8.51 -5.61
C PRO A 57 -22.31 7.47 -6.52
N ALA A 58 -21.65 6.31 -6.70
CA ALA A 58 -22.20 5.17 -7.45
C ALA A 58 -23.23 4.34 -6.62
N GLY A 59 -23.53 4.76 -5.39
CA GLY A 59 -24.51 4.10 -4.52
C GLY A 59 -23.96 2.89 -3.76
N TYR A 60 -22.64 2.68 -3.73
CA TYR A 60 -22.01 1.60 -2.99
C TYR A 60 -21.46 2.08 -1.66
N GLN A 61 -21.61 1.23 -0.64
CA GLN A 61 -20.94 1.36 0.64
C GLN A 61 -19.71 0.44 0.69
N THR A 62 -18.72 0.81 1.47
CA THR A 62 -17.50 0.01 1.63
C THR A 62 -17.40 -0.57 3.04
N VAL A 63 -16.92 -1.80 3.13
CA VAL A 63 -16.55 -2.45 4.40
C VAL A 63 -15.06 -2.75 4.32
N VAL A 64 -14.28 -2.14 5.21
CA VAL A 64 -12.83 -2.28 5.24
C VAL A 64 -12.42 -3.30 6.28
N CYS A 65 -11.59 -4.27 5.87
CA CYS A 65 -10.98 -5.28 6.72
C CYS A 65 -9.45 -5.22 6.59
N THR A 66 -8.73 -5.50 7.68
CA THR A 66 -7.26 -5.50 7.69
C THR A 66 -6.74 -6.89 7.97
N SER A 67 -5.99 -7.47 7.03
CA SER A 67 -5.45 -8.83 7.15
C SER A 67 -4.18 -8.91 8.01
N ASN A 68 -3.51 -7.79 8.27
CA ASN A 68 -2.23 -7.72 8.98
C ASN A 68 -1.17 -8.64 8.37
N PHE A 69 -1.09 -8.71 7.05
CA PHE A 69 -0.19 -9.58 6.29
C PHE A 69 -0.41 -11.08 6.53
N ASN A 70 -1.50 -11.47 7.20
CA ASN A 70 -1.79 -12.86 7.52
C ASN A 70 -2.73 -13.47 6.46
N PRO A 71 -2.30 -14.52 5.71
CA PRO A 71 -3.10 -15.16 4.66
C PRO A 71 -4.36 -15.85 5.17
N GLU A 72 -4.34 -16.38 6.40
CA GLU A 72 -5.50 -17.05 7.00
C GLU A 72 -6.56 -16.03 7.39
N THR A 73 -6.15 -14.89 7.95
CA THR A 73 -7.03 -13.76 8.27
C THR A 73 -7.65 -13.17 7.00
N GLU A 74 -6.88 -13.06 5.92
CA GLU A 74 -7.39 -12.61 4.62
C GLU A 74 -8.51 -13.53 4.12
N LEU A 75 -8.28 -14.84 4.11
CA LEU A 75 -9.28 -15.82 3.66
C LEU A 75 -10.51 -15.85 4.57
N MET A 76 -10.34 -15.75 5.89
CA MET A 76 -11.40 -15.62 6.86
C MET A 76 -12.30 -14.41 6.57
N TYR A 77 -11.73 -13.26 6.26
CA TYR A 77 -12.50 -12.08 5.87
C TYR A 77 -13.23 -12.26 4.55
N VAL A 78 -12.62 -12.91 3.56
CA VAL A 78 -13.28 -13.24 2.30
C VAL A 78 -14.53 -14.10 2.57
N ASP A 79 -14.41 -15.16 3.35
CA ASP A 79 -15.54 -16.03 3.69
C ASP A 79 -16.63 -15.27 4.45
N LYS A 80 -16.25 -14.41 5.39
CA LYS A 80 -17.19 -13.58 6.13
C LYS A 80 -17.94 -12.60 5.23
N MET A 81 -17.23 -11.90 4.34
CA MET A 81 -17.84 -10.95 3.40
C MET A 81 -18.75 -11.67 2.39
N LEU A 82 -18.35 -12.84 1.90
CA LEU A 82 -19.22 -13.69 1.07
C LEU A 82 -20.51 -14.06 1.80
N SER A 83 -20.43 -14.43 3.10
CA SER A 83 -21.61 -14.76 3.90
C SER A 83 -22.54 -13.56 4.16
N LEU A 84 -21.99 -12.35 4.16
CA LEU A 84 -22.75 -11.09 4.24
C LEU A 84 -23.35 -10.66 2.90
N GLY A 85 -23.02 -11.37 1.80
CA GLY A 85 -23.58 -11.12 0.48
C GLY A 85 -23.02 -9.88 -0.22
N VAL A 86 -21.79 -9.48 0.05
CA VAL A 86 -21.18 -8.33 -0.66
C VAL A 86 -21.21 -8.52 -2.18
N ASP A 87 -21.30 -7.42 -2.93
CA ASP A 87 -21.41 -7.47 -4.39
C ASP A 87 -20.07 -7.66 -5.08
N GLY A 88 -18.95 -7.32 -4.42
CA GLY A 88 -17.61 -7.47 -4.97
C GLY A 88 -16.51 -7.21 -3.96
N PHE A 89 -15.28 -7.38 -4.41
CA PHE A 89 -14.07 -7.28 -3.59
C PHE A 89 -13.02 -6.38 -4.22
N ILE A 90 -12.33 -5.59 -3.39
CA ILE A 90 -11.08 -4.90 -3.72
C ILE A 90 -10.06 -5.35 -2.69
N ILE A 91 -8.96 -5.99 -3.11
CA ILE A 91 -8.05 -6.67 -2.19
C ILE A 91 -6.60 -6.26 -2.45
N GLN A 92 -5.91 -5.80 -1.40
CA GLN A 92 -4.45 -5.77 -1.35
C GLN A 92 -3.99 -7.16 -0.88
N PRO A 93 -3.48 -8.03 -1.77
CA PRO A 93 -3.36 -9.44 -1.46
C PRO A 93 -2.14 -9.78 -0.62
N THR A 94 -2.28 -10.81 0.20
CA THR A 94 -1.15 -11.56 0.77
C THR A 94 -0.52 -12.49 -0.29
N ALA A 95 0.47 -13.29 0.11
CA ALA A 95 1.05 -14.32 -0.77
C ALA A 95 0.02 -15.39 -1.20
N ASN A 96 -1.12 -15.49 -0.53
CA ASN A 96 -2.16 -16.50 -0.79
C ASN A 96 -3.23 -16.06 -1.81
N PHE A 97 -2.94 -15.05 -2.64
CA PHE A 97 -3.91 -14.45 -3.58
C PHE A 97 -4.66 -15.48 -4.43
N LYS A 98 -4.04 -16.61 -4.79
CA LYS A 98 -4.67 -17.64 -5.62
C LYS A 98 -5.85 -18.30 -4.91
N ALA A 99 -5.69 -18.70 -3.66
CA ALA A 99 -6.77 -19.30 -2.87
C ALA A 99 -7.94 -18.32 -2.69
N VAL A 100 -7.62 -17.06 -2.42
CA VAL A 100 -8.58 -15.95 -2.30
C VAL A 100 -9.34 -15.75 -3.61
N HIS A 101 -8.63 -15.63 -4.73
CA HIS A 101 -9.22 -15.47 -6.06
C HIS A 101 -10.15 -16.63 -6.41
N ASP A 102 -9.68 -17.88 -6.23
CA ASP A 102 -10.48 -19.07 -6.52
C ASP A 102 -11.72 -19.16 -5.65
N ARG A 103 -11.65 -18.72 -4.39
CA ARG A 103 -12.77 -18.69 -3.46
C ARG A 103 -13.86 -17.70 -3.90
N ILE A 104 -13.45 -16.47 -4.25
CA ILE A 104 -14.37 -15.42 -4.69
C ILE A 104 -14.98 -15.78 -6.05
N LYS A 105 -14.17 -16.28 -6.99
CA LYS A 105 -14.62 -16.71 -8.31
C LYS A 105 -15.67 -17.82 -8.23
N ARG A 106 -15.47 -18.82 -7.36
CA ARG A 106 -16.47 -19.90 -7.13
C ARG A 106 -17.79 -19.36 -6.59
N ALA A 107 -17.76 -18.26 -5.86
CA ALA A 107 -18.94 -17.56 -5.38
C ALA A 107 -19.59 -16.63 -6.42
N GLY A 108 -19.05 -16.56 -7.64
CA GLY A 108 -19.53 -15.71 -8.73
C GLY A 108 -19.41 -14.21 -8.47
N LYS A 109 -18.49 -13.79 -7.59
CA LYS A 109 -18.30 -12.37 -7.26
C LYS A 109 -17.10 -11.78 -7.98
N PRO A 110 -17.18 -10.49 -8.43
CA PRO A 110 -16.03 -9.80 -9.00
C PRO A 110 -14.98 -9.48 -7.93
N VAL A 111 -13.71 -9.49 -8.34
CA VAL A 111 -12.59 -9.05 -7.51
C VAL A 111 -11.58 -8.27 -8.32
N VAL A 112 -11.06 -7.19 -7.74
CA VAL A 112 -9.91 -6.44 -8.24
C VAL A 112 -8.83 -6.48 -7.17
N PHE A 113 -7.63 -6.90 -7.55
CA PHE A 113 -6.46 -6.80 -6.69
C PHE A 113 -5.75 -5.46 -6.91
N PHE A 114 -5.25 -4.84 -5.85
CA PHE A 114 -4.51 -3.60 -5.96
C PHE A 114 -3.16 -3.67 -5.22
N ASP A 115 -2.24 -2.79 -5.57
CA ASP A 115 -0.85 -2.77 -5.08
C ASP A 115 -0.11 -4.11 -5.34
N ALA A 116 -0.56 -4.84 -6.35
CA ALA A 116 0.01 -6.12 -6.75
C ALA A 116 -0.15 -6.33 -8.26
N ALA A 117 0.82 -6.98 -8.88
CA ALA A 117 0.72 -7.48 -10.25
C ALA A 117 0.44 -8.99 -10.22
N ILE A 118 -0.72 -9.39 -10.71
CA ILE A 118 -1.18 -10.78 -10.72
C ILE A 118 -1.36 -11.24 -12.16
N TYR A 119 -0.36 -11.90 -12.70
CA TYR A 119 -0.36 -12.40 -14.07
C TYR A 119 -1.07 -13.78 -14.16
N SER A 120 -2.37 -13.78 -13.85
CA SER A 120 -3.22 -14.96 -13.96
C SER A 120 -4.41 -14.65 -14.88
N PRO A 121 -4.78 -15.54 -15.83
CA PRO A 121 -5.90 -15.31 -16.73
C PRO A 121 -7.21 -15.03 -15.97
N GLY A 122 -7.91 -13.96 -16.39
CA GLY A 122 -9.19 -13.58 -15.81
C GLY A 122 -9.08 -12.87 -14.45
N THR A 123 -7.89 -12.45 -14.03
CA THR A 123 -7.66 -11.68 -12.81
C THR A 123 -7.48 -10.20 -13.14
N SER A 124 -8.30 -9.34 -12.54
CA SER A 124 -8.14 -7.89 -12.64
C SER A 124 -7.23 -7.38 -11.53
N TRP A 125 -6.26 -6.54 -11.87
CA TRP A 125 -5.36 -5.94 -10.90
C TRP A 125 -4.89 -4.55 -11.33
N ILE A 126 -4.49 -3.75 -10.35
CA ILE A 126 -3.90 -2.42 -10.53
C ILE A 126 -2.73 -2.24 -9.57
N LYS A 127 -1.66 -1.63 -10.02
CA LYS A 127 -0.53 -1.23 -9.17
C LYS A 127 0.09 0.07 -9.66
N THR A 128 0.84 0.72 -8.77
CA THR A 128 1.73 1.83 -9.14
C THR A 128 2.96 1.25 -9.86
N ASN A 129 3.44 1.94 -10.89
CA ASN A 129 4.70 1.61 -11.55
C ASN A 129 5.89 2.10 -10.69
N LEU A 130 6.24 1.29 -9.70
CA LEU A 130 7.27 1.64 -8.70
C LEU A 130 8.67 1.55 -9.27
N TYR A 131 8.91 0.63 -10.21
CA TYR A 131 10.22 0.49 -10.84
C TYR A 131 10.60 1.77 -11.61
N ASP A 132 9.80 2.18 -12.61
CA ASP A 132 10.10 3.36 -13.42
C ASP A 132 10.08 4.64 -12.57
N GLY A 133 9.15 4.75 -11.64
CA GLY A 133 9.07 5.91 -10.74
C GLY A 133 10.35 6.10 -9.93
N VAL A 134 10.89 5.02 -9.36
CA VAL A 134 12.12 5.08 -8.57
C VAL A 134 13.35 5.21 -9.46
N TYR A 135 13.40 4.53 -10.60
CA TYR A 135 14.47 4.66 -11.58
C TYR A 135 14.63 6.11 -12.03
N ASN A 136 13.55 6.73 -12.48
CA ASN A 136 13.55 8.11 -12.97
C ASN A 136 13.88 9.13 -11.87
N ALA A 137 13.35 8.92 -10.65
CA ALA A 137 13.70 9.77 -9.50
C ALA A 137 15.17 9.66 -9.13
N THR A 138 15.76 8.45 -9.18
CA THR A 138 17.18 8.24 -8.92
C THR A 138 18.04 8.89 -10.00
N GLN A 139 17.64 8.78 -11.27
CA GLN A 139 18.34 9.43 -12.37
C GLN A 139 18.34 10.95 -12.21
N ALA A 140 17.20 11.55 -11.89
CA ALA A 140 17.11 12.99 -11.65
C ALA A 140 18.02 13.46 -10.48
N LEU A 141 18.20 12.61 -9.46
CA LEU A 141 19.09 12.92 -8.33
C LEU A 141 20.58 12.76 -8.69
N LEU A 142 20.92 11.79 -9.54
CA LEU A 142 22.25 11.69 -10.14
C LEU A 142 22.59 12.95 -10.95
N ASP A 143 21.65 13.38 -11.80
CA ASP A 143 21.80 14.60 -12.61
C ASP A 143 21.91 15.86 -11.74
N ALA A 144 21.30 15.86 -10.55
CA ALA A 144 21.42 16.92 -9.56
C ALA A 144 22.75 16.88 -8.76
N GLY A 145 23.65 15.94 -9.08
CA GLY A 145 25.01 15.88 -8.52
C GLY A 145 25.13 15.13 -7.20
N TYR A 146 24.23 14.19 -6.89
CA TYR A 146 24.45 13.24 -5.80
C TYR A 146 25.44 12.16 -6.24
N GLU A 147 26.38 11.81 -5.35
CA GLU A 147 27.53 10.93 -5.65
C GLU A 147 27.75 9.83 -4.62
N ASP A 148 27.09 9.91 -3.47
CA ASP A 148 27.17 8.91 -2.40
C ASP A 148 25.76 8.47 -2.02
N PHE A 149 25.51 7.15 -2.00
CA PHE A 149 24.15 6.61 -1.98
C PHE A 149 23.95 5.60 -0.85
N PHE A 150 22.89 5.82 -0.07
CA PHE A 150 22.40 4.88 0.94
C PHE A 150 21.03 4.35 0.55
N SER A 151 20.81 3.07 0.72
CA SER A 151 19.52 2.40 0.55
C SER A 151 19.07 1.81 1.89
N ILE A 152 17.98 2.31 2.44
CA ILE A 152 17.38 1.82 3.68
C ILE A 152 16.08 1.11 3.33
N ALA A 153 16.08 -0.21 3.49
CA ALA A 153 14.96 -1.05 3.10
C ALA A 153 14.71 -2.18 4.11
N ALA A 154 13.44 -2.50 4.32
CA ALA A 154 13.06 -3.73 5.00
C ALA A 154 13.36 -4.95 4.13
N ASN A 155 13.34 -6.13 4.74
CA ASN A 155 13.55 -7.38 4.02
C ASN A 155 12.66 -7.46 2.77
N MET A 156 13.29 -7.71 1.60
CA MET A 156 12.66 -7.62 0.29
C MET A 156 12.03 -8.92 -0.18
N THR A 157 12.29 -10.04 0.51
CA THR A 157 11.92 -11.38 0.03
C THR A 157 10.42 -11.65 0.01
N GLU A 158 9.61 -10.84 0.69
CA GLU A 158 8.20 -11.13 0.91
C GLU A 158 7.22 -10.28 0.07
N MET A 159 7.68 -9.20 -0.54
CA MET A 159 6.79 -8.27 -1.26
C MET A 159 7.38 -7.79 -2.58
N ARG A 160 6.70 -8.11 -3.68
CA ARG A 160 7.11 -7.75 -5.04
C ARG A 160 7.27 -6.24 -5.25
N THR A 161 6.42 -5.43 -4.65
CA THR A 161 6.49 -3.96 -4.70
C THR A 161 7.76 -3.40 -4.03
N ARG A 162 8.29 -4.09 -3.02
CA ARG A 162 9.60 -3.75 -2.41
C ARG A 162 10.74 -4.06 -3.36
N MET A 163 10.68 -5.20 -4.04
CA MET A 163 11.68 -5.59 -5.04
C MET A 163 11.72 -4.60 -6.20
N GLU A 164 10.58 -4.20 -6.73
CA GLU A 164 10.51 -3.23 -7.85
C GLU A 164 11.13 -1.87 -7.48
N ARG A 165 10.87 -1.37 -6.29
CA ARG A 165 11.50 -0.12 -5.78
C ARG A 165 13.00 -0.23 -5.69
N PHE A 166 13.46 -1.32 -5.09
CA PHE A 166 14.88 -1.58 -4.95
C PHE A 166 15.57 -1.75 -6.30
N GLN A 167 14.95 -2.50 -7.20
CA GLN A 167 15.48 -2.78 -8.53
C GLN A 167 15.61 -1.48 -9.34
N GLY A 168 14.58 -0.62 -9.36
CA GLY A 168 14.65 0.67 -10.05
C GLY A 168 15.78 1.54 -9.52
N TYR A 169 16.00 1.58 -8.18
CA TYR A 169 17.10 2.30 -7.57
C TYR A 169 18.48 1.72 -7.95
N ALA A 170 18.63 0.41 -7.76
CA ALA A 170 19.92 -0.26 -8.01
C ALA A 170 20.35 -0.20 -9.48
N GLU A 171 19.40 -0.40 -10.40
CA GLU A 171 19.69 -0.35 -11.85
C GLU A 171 20.00 1.08 -12.34
N ALA A 172 19.31 2.09 -11.83
CA ALA A 172 19.65 3.49 -12.15
C ALA A 172 21.09 3.86 -11.70
N LEU A 173 21.48 3.43 -10.48
CA LEU A 173 22.85 3.62 -10.00
C LEU A 173 23.87 2.84 -10.82
N ALA A 174 23.60 1.57 -11.11
CA ALA A 174 24.49 0.71 -11.88
C ALA A 174 24.73 1.25 -13.31
N ALA A 175 23.66 1.75 -13.95
CA ALA A 175 23.75 2.35 -15.29
C ALA A 175 24.68 3.60 -15.32
N ASN A 176 24.88 4.25 -14.16
CA ASN A 176 25.78 5.40 -14.01
C ASN A 176 27.10 5.06 -13.28
N GLY A 177 27.43 3.78 -13.14
CA GLY A 177 28.66 3.33 -12.49
C GLY A 177 28.74 3.63 -10.99
N GLN A 178 27.59 3.88 -10.34
CA GLN A 178 27.49 4.19 -8.92
C GLN A 178 27.17 2.96 -8.08
N LEU A 179 27.62 2.95 -6.84
CA LEU A 179 27.33 1.95 -5.83
C LEU A 179 26.51 2.57 -4.70
N TYR A 180 25.81 1.74 -3.93
CA TYR A 180 25.08 2.18 -2.75
C TYR A 180 25.46 1.37 -1.51
N LYS A 181 25.24 1.97 -0.33
CA LYS A 181 25.42 1.34 0.98
C LYS A 181 24.06 0.87 1.47
N ALA A 182 23.87 -0.44 1.57
CA ALA A 182 22.61 -1.03 2.02
C ALA A 182 22.53 -1.05 3.55
N ILE A 183 21.41 -0.59 4.09
CA ILE A 183 21.08 -0.67 5.52
C ILE A 183 19.74 -1.42 5.63
N PRO A 184 19.76 -2.69 6.05
CA PRO A 184 18.53 -3.41 6.35
C PRO A 184 17.85 -2.80 7.58
N ILE A 185 16.52 -2.66 7.52
CA ILE A 185 15.74 -2.09 8.61
C ILE A 185 14.50 -2.96 8.88
N ASP A 186 14.18 -3.13 10.16
CA ASP A 186 12.92 -3.67 10.63
C ASP A 186 12.26 -2.70 11.63
N HIS A 187 11.16 -3.08 12.26
CA HIS A 187 10.46 -2.21 13.22
C HIS A 187 11.28 -1.87 14.47
N ASN A 188 12.29 -2.68 14.82
CA ASN A 188 13.09 -2.55 16.03
C ASN A 188 14.55 -2.18 15.75
N LYS A 189 15.11 -2.63 14.63
CA LYS A 189 16.55 -2.52 14.30
C LYS A 189 16.78 -1.96 12.88
N PRO A 190 17.88 -1.22 12.67
CA PRO A 190 18.73 -0.64 13.72
C PRO A 190 18.00 0.46 14.49
N SER A 191 18.42 0.70 15.74
CA SER A 191 17.92 1.80 16.57
C SER A 191 18.32 3.17 15.99
N ILE A 192 17.72 4.25 16.50
CA ILE A 192 18.08 5.62 16.07
C ILE A 192 19.56 5.88 16.32
N ASN A 193 20.10 5.46 17.46
CA ASN A 193 21.52 5.66 17.81
C ASN A 193 22.44 4.89 16.88
N GLU A 194 22.14 3.62 16.59
CA GLU A 194 22.91 2.79 15.66
C GLU A 194 22.93 3.40 14.25
N LEU A 195 21.79 3.90 13.77
CA LEU A 195 21.71 4.62 12.49
C LEU A 195 22.53 5.92 12.50
N THR A 196 22.44 6.69 13.59
CA THR A 196 23.19 7.93 13.74
C THR A 196 24.69 7.69 13.65
N GLU A 197 25.20 6.71 14.40
CA GLU A 197 26.64 6.38 14.39
C GLU A 197 27.05 5.78 13.04
N TYR A 198 26.19 5.00 12.39
CA TYR A 198 26.45 4.49 11.05
C TYR A 198 26.57 5.63 10.03
N PHE A 199 25.65 6.60 10.04
CA PHE A 199 25.71 7.75 9.13
C PHE A 199 26.97 8.57 9.38
N LYS A 200 27.29 8.93 10.62
CA LYS A 200 28.51 9.67 10.97
C LYS A 200 29.77 8.96 10.48
N PHE A 201 29.84 7.65 10.66
CA PHE A 201 30.99 6.85 10.25
C PHE A 201 31.14 6.72 8.73
N LYS A 202 30.02 6.59 8.01
CA LYS A 202 30.01 6.35 6.56
C LYS A 202 29.84 7.59 5.71
N PHE A 203 29.50 8.73 6.31
CA PHE A 203 29.31 9.99 5.61
C PHE A 203 30.65 10.49 5.04
N ASN A 204 30.60 10.90 3.76
CA ASN A 204 31.76 11.52 3.10
C ASN A 204 31.47 13.01 2.88
N PRO A 205 32.13 13.93 3.63
CA PRO A 205 31.90 15.36 3.51
C PRO A 205 32.28 15.96 2.16
N ALA A 206 33.08 15.23 1.36
CA ALA A 206 33.48 15.69 0.01
C ALA A 206 32.43 15.37 -1.07
N LYS A 207 31.35 14.61 -0.73
CA LYS A 207 30.35 14.14 -1.69
C LYS A 207 28.95 14.52 -1.24
N ARG A 208 28.07 14.85 -2.19
CA ARG A 208 26.64 14.96 -1.90
C ARG A 208 26.05 13.57 -1.72
N THR A 209 25.43 13.36 -0.58
CA THR A 209 24.92 12.05 -0.14
C THR A 209 23.41 12.00 -0.30
N LEU A 210 22.88 10.93 -0.91
CA LEU A 210 21.46 10.61 -0.95
C LEU A 210 21.16 9.46 -0.01
N VAL A 211 20.18 9.65 0.87
CA VAL A 211 19.61 8.61 1.72
C VAL A 211 18.23 8.24 1.20
N PHE A 212 18.11 7.09 0.55
CA PHE A 212 16.84 6.59 0.05
C PHE A 212 16.17 5.67 1.08
N VAL A 213 15.03 6.08 1.60
CA VAL A 213 14.22 5.31 2.55
C VAL A 213 13.04 4.68 1.82
N GLN A 214 13.15 3.39 1.54
CA GLN A 214 12.18 2.68 0.70
C GLN A 214 10.85 2.38 1.39
N ASN A 215 10.81 2.41 2.71
CA ASN A 215 9.63 2.10 3.52
C ASN A 215 9.18 3.32 4.30
N GLN A 216 7.96 3.80 4.07
CA GLN A 216 7.41 5.00 4.69
C GLN A 216 7.49 4.97 6.23
N TRP A 217 7.17 3.84 6.85
CA TRP A 217 7.22 3.69 8.31
C TRP A 217 8.64 3.87 8.92
N ALA A 218 9.69 3.68 8.11
CA ALA A 218 11.07 3.86 8.54
C ALA A 218 11.52 5.33 8.48
N LEU A 219 10.86 6.17 7.67
CA LEU A 219 11.27 7.55 7.41
C LEU A 219 11.41 8.41 8.70
N PRO A 220 10.47 8.37 9.66
CA PRO A 220 10.62 9.15 10.90
C PRO A 220 11.84 8.75 11.72
N ARG A 221 12.19 7.45 11.75
CA ARG A 221 13.37 6.94 12.45
C ARG A 221 14.66 7.41 11.79
N VAL A 222 14.73 7.31 10.47
CA VAL A 222 15.88 7.77 9.67
C VAL A 222 16.05 9.27 9.80
N TYR A 223 14.98 10.04 9.71
CA TYR A 223 15.00 11.49 9.90
C TYR A 223 15.54 11.88 11.30
N LYS A 224 15.08 11.20 12.36
CA LYS A 224 15.60 11.41 13.72
C LYS A 224 17.08 11.05 13.83
N ALA A 225 17.53 9.99 13.17
CA ALA A 225 18.94 9.60 13.15
C ALA A 225 19.85 10.63 12.45
N LEU A 226 19.31 11.37 11.48
CA LEU A 226 20.03 12.44 10.77
C LEU A 226 20.01 13.80 11.52
N GLN A 227 19.26 13.94 12.61
CA GLN A 227 19.16 15.22 13.36
C GLN A 227 20.51 15.80 13.79
N PRO A 228 21.52 15.02 14.27
CA PRO A 228 22.85 15.57 14.59
C PRO A 228 23.58 16.11 13.37
N MET A 229 23.14 15.77 12.15
CA MET A 229 23.69 16.22 10.87
C MET A 229 22.68 17.15 10.14
N ALA A 230 21.68 17.68 10.81
CA ALA A 230 20.59 18.47 10.20
C ALA A 230 21.08 19.73 9.47
N HIS A 231 22.23 20.30 9.88
CA HIS A 231 22.86 21.43 9.23
C HIS A 231 23.37 21.13 7.81
N LEU A 232 23.49 19.83 7.44
CA LEU A 232 23.88 19.36 6.11
C LEU A 232 22.67 19.14 5.18
N LEU A 233 21.45 19.13 5.73
CA LEU A 233 20.20 18.96 4.99
C LEU A 233 19.69 20.31 4.47
N PRO A 234 19.21 20.40 3.23
CA PRO A 234 19.25 19.42 2.15
C PRO A 234 20.48 19.55 1.23
N GLN A 235 21.38 20.52 1.51
CA GLN A 235 22.42 20.91 0.57
C GLN A 235 23.43 19.78 0.31
N GLN A 236 23.83 19.08 1.36
CA GLN A 236 24.84 18.02 1.28
C GLN A 236 24.26 16.63 1.48
N ILE A 237 23.23 16.51 2.29
CA ILE A 237 22.49 15.24 2.49
C ILE A 237 21.07 15.42 1.99
N GLY A 238 20.69 14.70 0.94
CA GLY A 238 19.32 14.58 0.47
C GLY A 238 18.62 13.36 1.07
N LEU A 239 17.32 13.47 1.30
CA LEU A 239 16.49 12.40 1.80
C LEU A 239 15.38 12.12 0.79
N LEU A 240 15.37 10.92 0.24
CA LEU A 240 14.31 10.43 -0.65
C LEU A 240 13.42 9.46 0.10
N GLY A 241 12.14 9.75 0.19
CA GLY A 241 11.11 8.84 0.70
C GLY A 241 10.02 8.61 -0.33
N LEU A 242 9.28 7.52 -0.18
CA LEU A 242 8.11 7.22 -0.99
C LEU A 242 6.84 7.40 -0.17
N ASN A 243 5.79 7.95 -0.80
CA ASN A 243 4.47 8.15 -0.18
C ASN A 243 4.52 9.06 1.07
N CYS A 244 5.25 10.17 0.99
CA CYS A 244 5.38 11.15 2.08
C CYS A 244 4.24 12.18 2.08
#